data_28c965b4c0c22b2c8ff86f10d075ccc6
#
_entry.id   28c965b4c0c22b2c8ff86f10d075ccc6
#
_cell.length_a   1.000
_cell.length_b   1.000
_cell.length_c   1.000
_cell.angle_alpha   90.00
_cell.angle_beta   90.00
_cell.angle_gamma   90.00
#
_symmetry.space_group_name_H-M   'P 1'
#
loop_
_entity.id
_entity.type
_entity.pdbx_description
1 polymer ?
#
loop_
_entity_poly.entity_id
_entity_poly.type
_entity_poly.pdbx_seq_one_letter_code
_entity_poly.pdbx_strand_id
1 'polypeptide(L)'
;MLYERSFSYLLVFVGLVLLVGIRQLANAAVISITWNDNSINEDGFRVERRIGAAGTYQRLADVGTNVVTYTDNSVSNSTTYCYRVAAFNSRGSSSYSNENCATTPAVTTTPTTPTTPTASFTVAVSRTGNGRGTVTSSPAGIKCSNDCSEAYAQGTVVILTAVAANGSIFAGWSGSADCTDGKVKVNTDLTCIAAFNPASVTSWPKRTADVSSSSAQPDKIGVYRPSTGEWFLDLNGNAAWEGCEIDSCVQLFTGADALPLVGDWNGSGVTKLGLFAHDSSEWFLDANGNGIWDGCKVDICSQSFGVAKDLPLVGKWKKANEDRIAIFRPSENKWHLDFNGNETLQSCKIDKCPEFSIFEAGDVPVSGDWTGRGISQLGLFRPSTGEWFLDRRKNRGWNSCKKDVCISSFGKSGDLPLTGDWDGTGISKVGVFRPSTSEWFLDLNGNGKWDGPTVDGYIAGYGQAGDMPIVGKW
;
A
#
# COMPACT_ATOMS: atom_id res chain seq x y z
N MET A 1 -49.93 -5.92 25.02
CA MET A 1 -48.74 -6.48 25.69
C MET A 1 -47.61 -6.44 24.70
N LEU A 2 -46.83 -5.36 24.77
CA LEU A 2 -45.66 -5.14 23.92
C LEU A 2 -44.48 -5.79 24.64
N TYR A 3 -43.83 -6.73 23.97
CA TYR A 3 -42.63 -7.40 24.51
C TYR A 3 -41.41 -6.64 23.94
N GLU A 4 -40.88 -5.74 24.72
CA GLU A 4 -39.56 -5.13 24.43
C GLU A 4 -38.46 -6.18 24.65
N ARG A 5 -37.80 -6.56 23.58
CA ARG A 5 -36.55 -7.31 23.64
C ARG A 5 -35.40 -6.31 23.81
N SER A 6 -34.98 -6.15 25.04
CA SER A 6 -33.74 -5.48 25.40
C SER A 6 -32.56 -6.38 24.98
N PHE A 7 -31.83 -5.96 23.93
CA PHE A 7 -30.54 -6.55 23.59
C PHE A 7 -29.45 -5.82 24.37
N SER A 8 -29.09 -6.39 25.52
CA SER A 8 -27.87 -6.01 26.24
C SER A 8 -26.65 -6.49 25.44
N TYR A 9 -25.95 -5.59 24.78
CA TYR A 9 -24.63 -5.87 24.24
C TYR A 9 -23.62 -5.67 25.36
N LEU A 10 -23.00 -6.75 25.80
CA LEU A 10 -21.94 -6.78 26.77
C LEU A 10 -20.69 -6.15 26.16
N LEU A 11 -20.38 -4.92 26.57
CA LEU A 11 -19.08 -4.32 26.35
C LEU A 11 -18.09 -4.99 27.32
N VAL A 12 -17.24 -5.86 26.81
CA VAL A 12 -16.16 -6.48 27.63
C VAL A 12 -15.08 -5.42 27.82
N PHE A 13 -15.08 -4.81 29.02
CA PHE A 13 -14.02 -3.91 29.44
C PHE A 13 -12.87 -4.74 30.03
N VAL A 14 -11.83 -4.94 29.21
CA VAL A 14 -10.52 -5.36 29.71
C VAL A 14 -9.67 -4.10 29.84
N GLY A 15 -9.13 -3.83 31.02
CA GLY A 15 -8.48 -2.55 31.34
C GLY A 15 -7.31 -2.20 30.41
N LEU A 16 -7.44 -1.09 29.73
CA LEU A 16 -6.37 -0.48 28.90
C LEU A 16 -5.23 -0.03 29.84
N VAL A 17 -4.02 -0.56 29.66
CA VAL A 17 -2.83 -0.15 30.42
C VAL A 17 -2.05 0.89 29.63
N LEU A 18 -1.87 2.07 30.22
CA LEU A 18 -1.12 3.18 29.62
C LEU A 18 0.29 3.25 30.21
N LEU A 19 1.30 3.23 29.37
CA LEU A 19 2.70 3.49 29.72
C LEU A 19 3.13 4.82 29.10
N VAL A 20 3.87 5.63 29.85
CA VAL A 20 4.38 6.93 29.41
C VAL A 20 5.88 6.94 29.54
N GLY A 21 6.57 7.21 28.43
CA GLY A 21 8.02 7.38 28.37
C GLY A 21 8.40 8.83 28.04
N ILE A 22 9.44 9.35 28.68
CA ILE A 22 9.99 10.68 28.38
C ILE A 22 11.28 10.50 27.61
N ARG A 23 11.44 11.21 26.49
CA ARG A 23 12.71 11.40 25.80
C ARG A 23 13.00 12.88 25.72
N GLN A 24 14.24 13.28 26.01
CA GLN A 24 14.70 14.63 25.84
C GLN A 24 15.55 14.68 24.57
N LEU A 25 15.09 15.41 23.58
CA LEU A 25 15.90 15.87 22.45
C LEU A 25 16.44 17.26 22.82
N ALA A 26 17.65 17.60 22.41
CA ALA A 26 18.31 18.85 22.78
C ALA A 26 17.37 20.04 22.61
N ASN A 27 16.99 20.70 23.73
CA ASN A 27 16.07 21.85 23.87
C ASN A 27 14.57 21.64 23.62
N ALA A 28 14.08 20.45 23.24
CA ALA A 28 12.64 20.18 23.19
C ALA A 28 12.31 18.93 23.98
N ALA A 29 11.36 19.03 24.90
CA ALA A 29 10.83 17.86 25.61
C ALA A 29 9.83 17.15 24.68
N VAL A 30 9.84 15.82 24.70
CA VAL A 30 8.90 14.96 23.95
C VAL A 30 8.39 13.91 24.90
N ILE A 31 7.09 13.63 24.89
CA ILE A 31 6.49 12.56 25.67
C ILE A 31 5.92 11.51 24.73
N SER A 32 6.40 10.27 24.85
CA SER A 32 5.84 9.12 24.12
C SER A 32 4.89 8.34 25.03
N ILE A 33 3.72 8.03 24.51
CA ILE A 33 2.63 7.36 25.19
C ILE A 33 2.39 6.03 24.47
N THR A 34 2.28 4.93 25.23
CA THR A 34 1.94 3.61 24.69
C THR A 34 0.84 2.99 25.52
N TRP A 35 -0.01 2.19 24.89
CA TRP A 35 -1.10 1.48 25.56
C TRP A 35 -1.28 0.09 24.97
N ASN A 36 -1.96 -0.78 25.72
CA ASN A 36 -2.37 -2.07 25.22
C ASN A 36 -3.73 -1.93 24.53
N ASP A 37 -3.82 -2.40 23.30
CA ASP A 37 -5.09 -2.54 22.62
C ASP A 37 -5.80 -3.81 23.13
N ASN A 38 -6.92 -3.61 23.80
CA ASN A 38 -7.80 -4.67 24.29
C ASN A 38 -9.20 -4.56 23.66
N SER A 39 -9.34 -3.71 22.64
CA SER A 39 -10.55 -3.55 21.86
C SER A 39 -10.52 -4.50 20.66
N ILE A 40 -11.66 -4.80 20.08
CA ILE A 40 -11.77 -5.65 18.89
C ILE A 40 -12.73 -5.05 17.84
N ASN A 41 -13.22 -3.84 18.09
CA ASN A 41 -14.25 -3.21 17.27
C ASN A 41 -14.19 -1.66 17.31
N GLU A 42 -13.04 -1.11 17.59
CA GLU A 42 -12.79 0.33 17.59
C GLU A 42 -12.52 0.85 16.16
N ASP A 43 -12.94 2.09 15.92
CA ASP A 43 -12.53 2.87 14.73
C ASP A 43 -11.21 3.61 15.02
N GLY A 44 -10.78 3.66 16.30
CA GLY A 44 -9.52 4.27 16.71
C GLY A 44 -9.46 4.56 18.21
N PHE A 45 -8.41 5.30 18.60
CA PHE A 45 -8.17 5.67 19.99
C PHE A 45 -8.08 7.20 20.12
N ARG A 46 -8.77 7.73 21.13
CA ARG A 46 -8.71 9.13 21.54
C ARG A 46 -7.71 9.31 22.65
N VAL A 47 -6.69 10.12 22.39
CA VAL A 47 -5.69 10.53 23.38
C VAL A 47 -6.10 11.86 23.95
N GLU A 48 -6.22 11.94 25.28
CA GLU A 48 -6.49 13.16 26.01
C GLU A 48 -5.34 13.51 26.95
N ARG A 49 -5.10 14.79 27.12
CA ARG A 49 -4.03 15.34 27.95
C ARG A 49 -4.59 16.41 28.89
N ARG A 50 -4.05 16.46 30.12
CA ARG A 50 -4.19 17.60 31.02
C ARG A 50 -2.83 18.07 31.52
N ILE A 51 -2.75 19.33 31.91
CA ILE A 51 -1.55 19.95 32.46
C ILE A 51 -1.69 20.04 33.98
N GLY A 52 -0.72 19.48 34.70
CA GLY A 52 -0.72 19.42 36.15
C GLY A 52 -1.83 18.53 36.74
N ALA A 53 -1.81 18.35 38.07
CA ALA A 53 -2.76 17.47 38.75
C ALA A 53 -4.21 18.00 38.79
N ALA A 54 -4.40 19.30 38.65
CA ALA A 54 -5.72 19.96 38.72
C ALA A 54 -6.28 20.40 37.39
N GLY A 55 -5.54 20.19 36.27
CA GLY A 55 -5.96 20.58 34.93
C GLY A 55 -7.15 19.77 34.42
N THR A 56 -7.93 20.33 33.52
CA THR A 56 -8.98 19.62 32.79
C THR A 56 -8.40 18.87 31.61
N TYR A 57 -8.92 17.66 31.36
CA TYR A 57 -8.56 16.89 30.16
C TYR A 57 -9.07 17.57 28.90
N GLN A 58 -8.21 17.62 27.91
CA GLN A 58 -8.53 18.10 26.57
C GLN A 58 -8.10 17.04 25.55
N ARG A 59 -8.89 16.90 24.49
CA ARG A 59 -8.54 16.03 23.37
C ARG A 59 -7.28 16.54 22.71
N LEU A 60 -6.27 15.67 22.61
CA LEU A 60 -4.99 15.96 22.01
C LEU A 60 -4.93 15.40 20.57
N ALA A 61 -5.34 14.15 20.40
CA ALA A 61 -5.37 13.50 19.09
C ALA A 61 -6.38 12.36 19.07
N ASP A 62 -6.85 12.00 17.88
CA ASP A 62 -7.42 10.69 17.60
C ASP A 62 -6.47 9.97 16.65
N VAL A 63 -6.22 8.69 16.90
CA VAL A 63 -5.39 7.80 16.08
C VAL A 63 -6.23 6.62 15.59
N GLY A 64 -5.81 6.00 14.49
CA GLY A 64 -6.58 4.95 13.84
C GLY A 64 -6.63 3.64 14.59
N THR A 65 -7.32 2.68 14.00
CA THR A 65 -7.49 1.29 14.48
C THR A 65 -6.13 0.61 14.68
N ASN A 66 -5.98 -0.18 15.75
CA ASN A 66 -4.76 -0.91 16.09
C ASN A 66 -3.50 -0.04 16.34
N VAL A 67 -3.63 1.28 16.40
CA VAL A 67 -2.51 2.16 16.79
C VAL A 67 -2.39 2.15 18.30
N VAL A 68 -1.22 1.78 18.82
CA VAL A 68 -0.94 1.61 20.27
C VAL A 68 0.09 2.60 20.81
N THR A 69 0.42 3.63 20.05
CA THR A 69 1.41 4.65 20.45
C THR A 69 1.05 6.03 19.92
N TYR A 70 1.44 7.05 20.65
CA TYR A 70 1.34 8.46 20.24
C TYR A 70 2.51 9.25 20.81
N THR A 71 3.03 10.21 20.05
CA THR A 71 4.13 11.08 20.48
C THR A 71 3.65 12.53 20.55
N ASP A 72 3.69 13.10 21.76
CA ASP A 72 3.35 14.49 22.01
C ASP A 72 4.62 15.37 21.94
N ASN A 73 4.73 16.12 20.87
CA ASN A 73 5.81 17.09 20.63
C ASN A 73 5.45 18.51 21.07
N SER A 74 4.25 18.70 21.65
CA SER A 74 3.74 20.02 22.03
C SER A 74 3.88 20.32 23.52
N VAL A 75 4.80 19.63 24.20
CA VAL A 75 5.04 19.76 25.64
C VAL A 75 6.11 20.82 25.94
N SER A 76 5.90 21.59 27.03
CA SER A 76 6.87 22.57 27.56
C SER A 76 7.75 21.93 28.62
N ASN A 77 8.95 22.47 28.83
CA ASN A 77 9.85 22.03 29.89
C ASN A 77 9.27 22.31 31.29
N SER A 78 9.76 21.60 32.31
CA SER A 78 9.37 21.73 33.72
C SER A 78 7.87 21.65 33.97
N THR A 79 7.15 20.91 33.14
CA THR A 79 5.70 20.83 33.18
C THR A 79 5.25 19.38 33.31
N THR A 80 4.30 19.13 34.22
CA THR A 80 3.69 17.81 34.38
C THR A 80 2.49 17.68 33.45
N TYR A 81 2.50 16.63 32.65
CA TYR A 81 1.41 16.26 31.77
C TYR A 81 0.87 14.89 32.17
N CYS A 82 -0.45 14.76 32.22
CA CYS A 82 -1.12 13.49 32.47
C CYS A 82 -1.96 13.12 31.26
N TYR A 83 -1.92 11.85 30.90
CA TYR A 83 -2.60 11.30 29.73
C TYR A 83 -3.57 10.21 30.10
N ARG A 84 -4.58 10.04 29.28
CA ARG A 84 -5.50 8.91 29.28
C ARG A 84 -5.96 8.64 27.86
N VAL A 85 -6.34 7.40 27.57
CA VAL A 85 -6.77 6.95 26.25
C VAL A 85 -8.10 6.25 26.35
N ALA A 86 -8.96 6.42 25.36
CA ALA A 86 -10.21 5.68 25.20
C ALA A 86 -10.33 5.19 23.76
N ALA A 87 -10.76 3.95 23.55
CA ALA A 87 -11.18 3.48 22.25
C ALA A 87 -12.51 4.14 21.86
N PHE A 88 -12.73 4.38 20.58
CA PHE A 88 -14.00 4.90 20.07
C PHE A 88 -14.41 4.22 18.77
N ASN A 89 -15.71 4.21 18.51
CA ASN A 89 -16.31 3.85 17.23
C ASN A 89 -17.58 4.67 16.98
N SER A 90 -18.27 4.39 15.89
CA SER A 90 -19.52 5.08 15.51
C SER A 90 -20.65 5.01 16.55
N ARG A 91 -20.54 4.12 17.56
CA ARG A 91 -21.54 3.94 18.62
C ARG A 91 -21.17 4.67 19.90
N GLY A 92 -19.95 5.19 20.04
CA GLY A 92 -19.47 5.92 21.20
C GLY A 92 -18.03 5.60 21.57
N SER A 93 -17.66 5.96 22.80
CA SER A 93 -16.31 5.71 23.34
C SER A 93 -16.36 4.78 24.54
N SER A 94 -15.29 4.02 24.72
CA SER A 94 -15.06 3.20 25.91
C SER A 94 -14.85 4.08 27.16
N SER A 95 -14.75 3.45 28.33
CA SER A 95 -14.13 4.11 29.47
C SER A 95 -12.67 4.43 29.16
N TYR A 96 -12.13 5.44 29.85
CA TYR A 96 -10.72 5.78 29.72
C TYR A 96 -9.82 4.72 30.37
N SER A 97 -8.58 4.62 29.87
CA SER A 97 -7.50 3.88 30.51
C SER A 97 -7.21 4.40 31.93
N ASN A 98 -6.29 3.75 32.64
CA ASN A 98 -5.60 4.38 33.74
C ASN A 98 -4.98 5.71 33.32
N GLU A 99 -4.89 6.65 34.23
CA GLU A 99 -4.10 7.88 34.05
C GLU A 99 -2.62 7.57 34.28
N ASN A 100 -1.74 8.13 33.45
CA ASN A 100 -0.32 8.15 33.72
C ASN A 100 0.26 9.55 33.44
N CYS A 101 1.15 10.00 34.30
CA CYS A 101 1.70 11.35 34.26
C CYS A 101 3.22 11.32 34.12
N ALA A 102 3.74 12.32 33.42
CA ALA A 102 5.17 12.55 33.28
C ALA A 102 5.48 14.04 33.42
N THR A 103 6.58 14.35 34.09
CA THR A 103 7.07 15.72 34.23
C THR A 103 8.27 15.90 33.29
N THR A 104 8.18 16.83 32.38
CA THR A 104 9.27 17.16 31.48
C THR A 104 10.43 17.79 32.27
N PRO A 105 11.69 17.51 31.89
CA PRO A 105 12.86 18.08 32.58
C PRO A 105 12.88 19.62 32.55
N ALA A 106 13.46 20.20 33.59
CA ALA A 106 13.76 21.62 33.61
C ALA A 106 14.87 21.92 32.58
N VAL A 107 14.80 23.10 31.97
CA VAL A 107 15.98 23.64 31.26
C VAL A 107 17.02 23.93 32.32
N THR A 108 18.00 23.06 32.50
CA THR A 108 19.17 23.36 33.31
C THR A 108 20.02 24.35 32.55
N THR A 109 19.82 25.65 32.80
CA THR A 109 20.85 26.64 32.52
C THR A 109 21.93 26.45 33.58
N THR A 110 22.86 25.56 33.34
CA THR A 110 24.12 25.53 34.10
C THR A 110 24.81 26.84 33.84
N PRO A 111 25.29 27.58 34.89
CA PRO A 111 26.13 28.75 34.65
C PRO A 111 27.35 28.28 33.85
N THR A 112 27.50 28.79 32.66
CA THR A 112 28.65 28.49 31.80
C THR A 112 29.90 29.06 32.45
N THR A 113 30.65 28.16 33.09
CA THR A 113 32.14 28.35 33.13
C THR A 113 32.54 28.46 31.66
N PRO A 114 33.44 29.39 31.27
CA PRO A 114 33.85 29.50 29.88
C PRO A 114 34.52 28.20 29.47
N THR A 115 33.75 27.35 28.82
CA THR A 115 34.27 26.13 28.20
C THR A 115 34.96 26.55 26.91
N THR A 116 36.17 26.09 26.75
CA THR A 116 36.90 26.02 25.47
C THR A 116 35.88 25.62 24.37
N PRO A 117 35.83 26.32 23.23
CA PRO A 117 34.86 25.99 22.19
C PRO A 117 35.02 24.52 21.84
N THR A 118 33.97 23.74 22.07
CA THR A 118 33.91 22.35 21.62
C THR A 118 34.08 22.36 20.10
N ALA A 119 35.10 21.71 19.59
CA ALA A 119 35.34 21.65 18.16
C ALA A 119 34.09 21.13 17.47
N SER A 120 33.65 21.80 16.42
CA SER A 120 32.57 21.32 15.54
C SER A 120 33.17 20.92 14.20
N PHE A 121 32.61 19.90 13.61
CA PHE A 121 33.05 19.38 12.32
C PHE A 121 31.82 19.25 11.40
N THR A 122 32.07 19.46 10.11
CA THR A 122 31.04 19.44 9.10
C THR A 122 30.81 18.02 8.59
N VAL A 123 29.55 17.59 8.58
CA VAL A 123 29.11 16.43 7.83
C VAL A 123 28.48 16.93 6.55
N ALA A 124 29.08 16.62 5.41
CA ALA A 124 28.56 16.91 4.08
C ALA A 124 28.01 15.64 3.43
N VAL A 125 26.93 15.77 2.70
CA VAL A 125 26.36 14.68 1.90
C VAL A 125 26.43 15.05 0.43
N SER A 126 26.97 14.19 -0.40
CA SER A 126 26.85 14.27 -1.84
C SER A 126 26.00 13.11 -2.37
N ARG A 127 25.39 13.30 -3.53
CA ARG A 127 24.61 12.27 -4.23
C ARG A 127 25.30 11.87 -5.50
N THR A 128 25.33 10.59 -5.81
CA THR A 128 25.93 10.03 -7.01
C THR A 128 24.98 9.04 -7.68
N GLY A 129 25.32 8.63 -8.91
CA GLY A 129 24.46 7.79 -9.74
C GLY A 129 23.45 8.60 -10.57
N ASN A 130 22.74 7.92 -11.46
CA ASN A 130 21.76 8.54 -12.35
C ASN A 130 20.34 8.54 -11.79
N GLY A 131 20.14 7.93 -10.60
CA GLY A 131 18.88 7.96 -9.87
C GLY A 131 18.70 9.25 -9.06
N ARG A 132 17.52 9.41 -8.48
CA ARG A 132 17.15 10.55 -7.62
C ARG A 132 16.80 10.07 -6.22
N GLY A 133 17.02 10.93 -5.23
CA GLY A 133 16.66 10.64 -3.84
C GLY A 133 16.94 11.83 -2.95
N THR A 134 16.54 11.73 -1.69
CA THR A 134 16.77 12.71 -0.65
C THR A 134 17.53 12.06 0.51
N VAL A 135 18.31 12.87 1.23
CA VAL A 135 18.97 12.46 2.46
C VAL A 135 18.60 13.42 3.58
N THR A 136 18.24 12.88 4.74
CA THR A 136 17.98 13.64 5.96
C THR A 136 18.87 13.16 7.09
N SER A 137 19.10 13.99 8.11
CA SER A 137 19.88 13.63 9.28
C SER A 137 19.06 13.65 10.57
N SER A 138 19.52 12.83 11.53
CA SER A 138 19.13 12.89 12.93
C SER A 138 20.39 12.87 13.82
N PRO A 139 20.71 13.93 14.60
CA PRO A 139 19.96 15.19 14.74
C PRO A 139 19.74 15.94 13.43
N ALA A 140 18.63 16.70 13.38
CA ALA A 140 18.26 17.47 12.20
C ALA A 140 19.33 18.52 11.87
N GLY A 141 19.50 18.79 10.57
CA GLY A 141 20.45 19.78 10.03
C GLY A 141 20.67 19.54 8.54
N ILE A 142 20.72 18.28 8.10
CA ILE A 142 20.86 17.94 6.70
C ILE A 142 19.47 17.56 6.12
N LYS A 143 19.07 18.27 5.07
CA LYS A 143 17.97 17.92 4.19
C LYS A 143 18.43 18.09 2.75
N CYS A 144 19.11 17.05 2.24
CA CYS A 144 19.80 17.09 0.96
C CYS A 144 18.83 16.94 -0.23
N SER A 145 17.93 17.90 -0.33
CA SER A 145 17.32 18.41 -1.55
C SER A 145 17.77 19.86 -1.79
N ASN A 146 17.99 20.61 -0.70
CA ASN A 146 18.36 22.03 -0.71
C ASN A 146 19.57 22.33 0.17
N ASP A 147 19.77 21.59 1.27
CA ASP A 147 20.88 21.75 2.19
C ASP A 147 21.52 20.39 2.47
N CYS A 148 22.74 20.23 2.04
CA CYS A 148 23.48 18.96 2.06
C CYS A 148 24.64 18.95 3.06
N SER A 149 24.77 19.94 3.95
CA SER A 149 25.86 19.98 4.93
C SER A 149 25.43 20.66 6.22
N GLU A 150 25.93 20.14 7.34
CA GLU A 150 25.66 20.71 8.67
C GLU A 150 26.86 20.49 9.58
N ALA A 151 27.10 21.45 10.48
CA ALA A 151 28.17 21.40 11.49
C ALA A 151 27.62 20.80 12.80
N TYR A 152 28.21 19.73 13.26
CA TYR A 152 27.88 19.07 14.52
C TYR A 152 29.03 19.13 15.51
N ALA A 153 28.74 19.20 16.80
CA ALA A 153 29.74 19.14 17.84
C ALA A 153 30.52 17.84 17.79
N GLN A 154 31.82 17.90 18.14
CA GLN A 154 32.65 16.71 18.19
C GLN A 154 32.05 15.62 19.07
N GLY A 155 32.05 14.38 18.59
CA GLY A 155 31.50 13.21 19.26
C GLY A 155 30.04 12.96 19.01
N THR A 156 29.33 13.89 18.32
CA THR A 156 27.93 13.67 17.93
C THR A 156 27.79 12.44 17.02
N VAL A 157 26.82 11.61 17.27
CA VAL A 157 26.43 10.53 16.36
C VAL A 157 25.27 11.00 15.49
N VAL A 158 25.53 11.09 14.18
CA VAL A 158 24.56 11.52 13.17
C VAL A 158 24.08 10.29 12.40
N ILE A 159 22.77 10.09 12.32
CA ILE A 159 22.13 9.06 11.49
C ILE A 159 21.66 9.73 10.20
N LEU A 160 22.18 9.29 9.08
CA LEU A 160 21.78 9.70 7.74
C LEU A 160 20.75 8.70 7.19
N THR A 161 19.61 9.20 6.78
CA THR A 161 18.53 8.40 6.16
C THR A 161 18.41 8.80 4.71
N ALA A 162 18.69 7.85 3.82
CA ALA A 162 18.51 8.03 2.37
C ALA A 162 17.16 7.45 1.93
N VAL A 163 16.39 8.25 1.22
CA VAL A 163 15.10 7.85 0.63
C VAL A 163 15.18 8.05 -0.88
N ALA A 164 15.12 6.97 -1.63
CA ALA A 164 15.09 7.04 -3.09
C ALA A 164 13.77 7.67 -3.57
N ALA A 165 13.86 8.49 -4.59
CA ALA A 165 12.68 8.98 -5.31
C ALA A 165 12.12 7.90 -6.23
N ASN A 166 10.87 8.08 -6.68
CA ASN A 166 10.25 7.17 -7.62
C ASN A 166 11.15 6.92 -8.84
N GLY A 167 11.22 5.68 -9.30
CA GLY A 167 12.10 5.26 -10.39
C GLY A 167 13.58 5.17 -10.02
N SER A 168 13.90 5.20 -8.73
CA SER A 168 15.29 5.09 -8.25
C SER A 168 15.40 4.12 -7.08
N ILE A 169 16.56 3.53 -6.93
CA ILE A 169 16.95 2.73 -5.76
C ILE A 169 18.10 3.40 -5.04
N PHE A 170 18.13 3.29 -3.72
CA PHE A 170 19.31 3.63 -2.93
C PHE A 170 20.31 2.46 -3.03
N ALA A 171 21.45 2.73 -3.65
CA ALA A 171 22.47 1.71 -3.92
C ALA A 171 23.50 1.56 -2.80
N GLY A 172 23.43 2.43 -1.78
CA GLY A 172 24.30 2.35 -0.61
C GLY A 172 25.04 3.64 -0.30
N TRP A 173 25.73 3.59 0.83
CA TRP A 173 26.58 4.66 1.32
C TRP A 173 28.05 4.43 0.95
N SER A 174 28.79 5.52 0.70
CA SER A 174 30.23 5.54 0.47
C SER A 174 30.81 6.90 0.90
N GLY A 175 32.07 7.16 0.62
CA GLY A 175 32.78 8.38 1.01
C GLY A 175 33.74 8.13 2.17
N SER A 176 33.71 8.98 3.20
CA SER A 176 34.52 8.80 4.40
C SER A 176 34.26 7.44 5.06
N ALA A 177 35.27 6.85 5.67
CA ALA A 177 35.21 5.46 6.18
C ALA A 177 34.05 5.17 7.16
N ASP A 178 33.60 6.19 7.90
CA ASP A 178 32.51 6.10 8.88
C ASP A 178 31.12 6.25 8.26
N CYS A 179 31.01 6.42 6.92
CA CYS A 179 29.75 6.67 6.24
C CYS A 179 29.04 5.38 5.76
N THR A 180 29.68 4.23 5.83
CA THR A 180 29.28 3.00 5.12
C THR A 180 27.92 2.41 5.52
N ASP A 181 27.43 2.70 6.72
CA ASP A 181 26.15 2.25 7.26
C ASP A 181 25.12 3.39 7.47
N GLY A 182 25.50 4.63 7.07
CA GLY A 182 24.67 5.82 7.30
C GLY A 182 24.71 6.33 8.74
N LYS A 183 25.55 5.77 9.61
CA LYS A 183 25.70 6.19 11.00
C LYS A 183 27.11 6.75 11.21
N VAL A 184 27.20 8.04 11.43
CA VAL A 184 28.47 8.78 11.44
C VAL A 184 28.76 9.31 12.85
N LYS A 185 29.97 9.04 13.39
CA LYS A 185 30.47 9.68 14.61
C LYS A 185 31.37 10.85 14.24
N VAL A 186 30.91 12.06 14.50
CA VAL A 186 31.54 13.30 14.07
C VAL A 186 32.79 13.61 14.92
N ASN A 187 33.96 13.28 14.40
CA ASN A 187 35.26 13.60 15.04
C ASN A 187 36.20 14.43 14.14
N THR A 188 35.87 14.53 12.87
CA THR A 188 36.53 15.31 11.81
C THR A 188 35.50 15.75 10.80
N ASP A 189 35.83 16.62 9.86
CA ASP A 189 35.00 16.88 8.70
C ASP A 189 34.85 15.60 7.87
N LEU A 190 33.63 15.30 7.47
CA LEU A 190 33.25 14.05 6.78
C LEU A 190 32.43 14.36 5.54
N THR A 191 32.65 13.60 4.49
CA THR A 191 31.80 13.61 3.30
C THR A 191 31.24 12.22 3.06
N CYS A 192 29.93 12.09 3.20
CA CYS A 192 29.20 10.86 2.90
C CYS A 192 28.57 10.95 1.51
N ILE A 193 28.63 9.88 0.76
CA ILE A 193 28.07 9.80 -0.59
C ILE A 193 26.90 8.81 -0.56
N ALA A 194 25.71 9.31 -0.88
CA ALA A 194 24.54 8.49 -1.10
C ALA A 194 24.41 8.16 -2.59
N ALA A 195 24.56 6.92 -2.96
CA ALA A 195 24.39 6.48 -4.34
C ALA A 195 22.91 6.17 -4.63
N PHE A 196 22.35 6.85 -5.62
CA PHE A 196 21.02 6.56 -6.15
C PHE A 196 21.16 6.15 -7.61
N ASN A 197 20.74 4.94 -7.92
CA ASN A 197 20.69 4.45 -9.30
C ASN A 197 19.25 4.49 -9.79
N PRO A 198 19.01 4.58 -11.11
CA PRO A 198 17.69 4.23 -11.65
C PRO A 198 17.30 2.86 -11.11
N ALA A 199 16.05 2.67 -10.74
CA ALA A 199 15.55 1.33 -10.48
C ALA A 199 15.90 0.50 -11.71
N SER A 200 16.91 -0.35 -11.59
CA SER A 200 17.25 -1.23 -12.71
C SER A 200 16.08 -2.18 -12.85
N VAL A 201 15.31 -2.02 -13.89
CA VAL A 201 14.64 -3.16 -14.47
C VAL A 201 15.79 -4.11 -14.82
N THR A 202 16.00 -5.15 -14.03
CA THR A 202 16.79 -6.29 -14.50
C THR A 202 16.04 -6.72 -15.73
N SER A 203 16.62 -6.36 -16.87
CA SER A 203 16.04 -6.41 -18.21
C SER A 203 14.96 -7.48 -18.31
N TRP A 204 13.74 -7.07 -18.67
CA TRP A 204 12.89 -7.97 -19.47
C TRP A 204 13.85 -8.70 -20.41
N PRO A 205 13.89 -10.04 -20.42
CA PRO A 205 14.77 -10.74 -21.34
C PRO A 205 14.47 -10.14 -22.72
N LYS A 206 15.47 -9.43 -23.27
CA LYS A 206 15.33 -8.85 -24.61
C LYS A 206 14.96 -10.00 -25.52
N ARG A 207 13.69 -10.14 -25.82
CA ARG A 207 13.29 -10.92 -26.99
C ARG A 207 13.96 -10.22 -28.16
N THR A 208 14.96 -10.86 -28.74
CA THR A 208 15.36 -10.55 -30.09
C THR A 208 14.07 -10.57 -30.89
N ALA A 209 13.73 -9.42 -31.47
CA ALA A 209 12.51 -9.24 -32.23
C ALA A 209 12.54 -10.20 -33.43
N ASP A 210 12.01 -11.40 -33.26
CA ASP A 210 11.49 -12.18 -34.35
C ASP A 210 10.12 -11.61 -34.71
N VAL A 211 10.15 -10.62 -35.60
CA VAL A 211 8.96 -10.04 -36.21
C VAL A 211 8.40 -11.05 -37.21
N SER A 212 7.73 -12.06 -36.72
CA SER A 212 6.83 -12.88 -37.54
C SER A 212 5.84 -13.64 -36.66
N SER A 213 4.70 -13.05 -36.53
CA SER A 213 3.40 -13.53 -36.08
C SER A 213 2.79 -12.65 -34.98
N SER A 214 1.51 -12.38 -35.11
CA SER A 214 0.61 -11.59 -34.28
C SER A 214 0.64 -11.96 -32.78
N SER A 215 1.73 -11.71 -32.08
CA SER A 215 1.79 -11.81 -30.62
C SER A 215 1.09 -10.58 -30.04
N ALA A 216 0.12 -10.81 -29.15
CA ALA A 216 -0.49 -9.75 -28.37
C ALA A 216 0.61 -8.99 -27.60
N GLN A 217 0.45 -7.68 -27.42
CA GLN A 217 1.35 -6.91 -26.58
C GLN A 217 1.27 -7.47 -25.13
N PRO A 218 2.40 -7.59 -24.41
CA PRO A 218 2.38 -7.95 -23.00
C PRO A 218 1.62 -6.90 -22.17
N ASP A 219 1.09 -7.33 -21.06
CA ASP A 219 0.50 -6.43 -20.09
C ASP A 219 1.58 -5.59 -19.41
N LYS A 220 1.24 -4.35 -19.07
CA LYS A 220 2.09 -3.35 -18.42
C LYS A 220 1.61 -3.10 -17.01
N ILE A 221 2.48 -2.56 -16.19
CA ILE A 221 2.17 -2.24 -14.79
C ILE A 221 1.65 -0.80 -14.64
N GLY A 222 0.96 -0.56 -13.56
CA GLY A 222 0.54 0.75 -13.10
C GLY A 222 0.16 0.70 -11.63
N VAL A 223 -0.01 1.86 -11.02
CA VAL A 223 -0.51 1.97 -9.65
C VAL A 223 -1.60 3.01 -9.56
N TYR A 224 -2.56 2.75 -8.69
CA TYR A 224 -3.52 3.72 -8.18
C TYR A 224 -3.10 4.16 -6.79
N ARG A 225 -3.12 5.44 -6.53
CA ARG A 225 -2.80 6.06 -5.24
C ARG A 225 -4.06 6.52 -4.53
N PRO A 226 -4.57 5.76 -3.55
CA PRO A 226 -5.83 6.10 -2.88
C PRO A 226 -5.80 7.45 -2.16
N SER A 227 -4.63 7.85 -1.64
CA SER A 227 -4.47 9.11 -0.91
C SER A 227 -4.69 10.37 -1.75
N THR A 228 -4.50 10.29 -3.07
CA THR A 228 -4.64 11.42 -4.00
C THR A 228 -5.65 11.17 -5.12
N GLY A 229 -6.05 9.93 -5.34
CA GLY A 229 -6.90 9.52 -6.47
C GLY A 229 -6.17 9.49 -7.82
N GLU A 230 -4.84 9.50 -7.79
CA GLU A 230 -4.01 9.52 -8.99
C GLU A 230 -3.66 8.12 -9.47
N TRP A 231 -3.58 7.98 -10.78
CA TRP A 231 -3.14 6.78 -11.48
C TRP A 231 -1.81 7.06 -12.17
N PHE A 232 -0.91 6.12 -12.07
CA PHE A 232 0.41 6.19 -12.69
C PHE A 232 0.57 4.94 -13.56
N LEU A 233 0.62 5.12 -14.89
CA LEU A 233 0.63 4.02 -15.86
C LEU A 233 1.94 4.01 -16.63
N ASP A 234 2.63 2.88 -16.66
CA ASP A 234 3.80 2.64 -17.50
C ASP A 234 3.37 2.49 -18.96
N LEU A 235 3.42 3.60 -19.74
CA LEU A 235 2.96 3.59 -21.13
C LEU A 235 3.94 2.93 -22.09
N ASN A 236 5.23 3.06 -21.86
CA ASN A 236 6.25 2.52 -22.73
C ASN A 236 6.62 1.07 -22.43
N GLY A 237 6.15 0.51 -21.29
CA GLY A 237 6.37 -0.88 -20.88
C GLY A 237 7.79 -1.17 -20.42
N ASN A 238 8.51 -0.15 -19.95
CA ASN A 238 9.88 -0.33 -19.47
C ASN A 238 9.95 -0.60 -17.96
N ALA A 239 8.81 -0.60 -17.29
CA ALA A 239 8.62 -0.83 -15.85
C ALA A 239 9.37 0.18 -14.96
N ALA A 240 9.66 1.38 -15.48
CA ALA A 240 10.27 2.49 -14.77
C ALA A 240 9.36 3.71 -14.85
N TRP A 241 9.21 4.44 -13.75
CA TRP A 241 8.46 5.68 -13.76
C TRP A 241 9.32 6.83 -14.29
N GLU A 242 8.95 7.41 -15.43
CA GLU A 242 9.72 8.46 -16.12
C GLU A 242 9.03 9.83 -16.10
N GLY A 243 7.90 9.95 -15.42
CA GLY A 243 7.10 11.17 -15.31
C GLY A 243 5.95 11.22 -16.30
N CYS A 244 5.00 12.13 -16.06
CA CYS A 244 3.73 12.22 -16.80
C CYS A 244 3.88 12.66 -18.28
N GLU A 245 5.08 13.02 -18.72
CA GLU A 245 5.36 13.37 -20.11
C GLU A 245 5.71 12.14 -20.98
N ILE A 246 6.17 11.06 -20.34
CA ILE A 246 6.55 9.80 -21.00
C ILE A 246 5.54 8.72 -20.65
N ASP A 247 5.24 8.61 -19.37
CA ASP A 247 4.21 7.77 -18.80
C ASP A 247 2.91 8.55 -18.61
N SER A 248 1.87 7.94 -18.08
CA SER A 248 0.60 8.62 -17.87
C SER A 248 0.31 8.87 -16.41
N CYS A 249 -0.09 10.09 -16.08
CA CYS A 249 -0.72 10.47 -14.83
C CYS A 249 -2.18 10.83 -15.12
N VAL A 250 -3.09 10.16 -14.46
CA VAL A 250 -4.51 10.42 -14.59
C VAL A 250 -5.12 10.62 -13.21
N GLN A 251 -6.01 11.59 -13.07
CA GLN A 251 -6.81 11.80 -11.88
C GLN A 251 -8.28 11.63 -12.22
N LEU A 252 -8.77 10.40 -12.13
CA LEU A 252 -10.11 10.06 -12.60
C LEU A 252 -11.19 10.29 -11.54
N PHE A 253 -10.95 9.87 -10.29
CA PHE A 253 -11.86 10.01 -9.16
C PHE A 253 -11.11 10.07 -7.85
N THR A 254 -11.71 10.73 -6.86
CA THR A 254 -11.23 10.71 -5.48
C THR A 254 -12.30 10.07 -4.58
N GLY A 255 -11.92 8.99 -3.90
CA GLY A 255 -12.76 8.35 -2.88
C GLY A 255 -11.86 7.54 -1.96
N ALA A 256 -11.94 7.76 -0.66
CA ALA A 256 -11.06 7.13 0.33
C ALA A 256 -11.17 5.59 0.34
N ASP A 257 -12.30 5.04 -0.11
CA ASP A 257 -12.61 3.59 -0.07
C ASP A 257 -12.82 2.99 -1.48
N ALA A 258 -12.27 3.65 -2.51
CA ALA A 258 -12.40 3.16 -3.87
C ALA A 258 -11.33 2.13 -4.21
N LEU A 259 -11.75 1.01 -4.78
CA LEU A 259 -10.89 -0.06 -5.29
C LEU A 259 -10.64 0.15 -6.79
N PRO A 260 -9.38 0.24 -7.24
CA PRO A 260 -9.06 0.41 -8.64
C PRO A 260 -9.34 -0.84 -9.44
N LEU A 261 -9.81 -0.64 -10.65
CA LEU A 261 -10.10 -1.68 -11.63
C LEU A 261 -9.61 -1.25 -12.99
N VAL A 262 -9.31 -2.20 -13.82
CA VAL A 262 -8.94 -1.94 -15.21
C VAL A 262 -9.58 -3.00 -16.12
N GLY A 263 -9.99 -2.57 -17.30
CA GLY A 263 -10.62 -3.48 -18.25
C GLY A 263 -10.84 -2.85 -19.62
N ASP A 264 -11.02 -3.68 -20.62
CA ASP A 264 -11.39 -3.24 -21.96
C ASP A 264 -12.94 -3.19 -22.10
N TRP A 265 -13.54 -2.12 -21.55
CA TRP A 265 -14.99 -1.95 -21.43
C TRP A 265 -15.74 -1.89 -22.76
N ASN A 266 -15.04 -1.52 -23.84
CA ASN A 266 -15.62 -1.33 -25.16
C ASN A 266 -15.07 -2.27 -26.26
N GLY A 267 -14.24 -3.25 -25.88
CA GLY A 267 -13.71 -4.26 -26.79
C GLY A 267 -12.68 -3.74 -27.79
N SER A 268 -12.04 -2.60 -27.50
CA SER A 268 -11.03 -1.98 -28.38
C SER A 268 -9.67 -2.67 -28.35
N GLY A 269 -9.44 -3.55 -27.38
CA GLY A 269 -8.13 -4.14 -27.09
C GLY A 269 -7.23 -3.28 -26.22
N VAL A 270 -7.68 -2.09 -25.82
CA VAL A 270 -6.99 -1.17 -24.90
C VAL A 270 -7.65 -1.21 -23.54
N THR A 271 -6.85 -1.40 -22.52
CA THR A 271 -7.32 -1.38 -21.13
C THR A 271 -7.60 0.05 -20.67
N LYS A 272 -8.70 0.24 -19.99
CA LYS A 272 -9.20 1.51 -19.47
C LYS A 272 -9.39 1.44 -17.97
N LEU A 273 -9.50 2.60 -17.35
CA LEU A 273 -9.58 2.75 -15.89
C LEU A 273 -11.01 2.58 -15.37
N GLY A 274 -11.14 2.20 -14.12
CA GLY A 274 -12.40 2.12 -13.42
C GLY A 274 -12.20 2.09 -11.92
N LEU A 275 -13.24 2.43 -11.18
CA LEU A 275 -13.27 2.36 -9.72
C LEU A 275 -14.55 1.66 -9.25
N PHE A 276 -14.41 0.94 -8.15
CA PHE A 276 -15.53 0.42 -7.38
C PHE A 276 -15.53 1.06 -5.99
N ALA A 277 -16.58 1.80 -5.68
CA ALA A 277 -16.76 2.39 -4.36
C ALA A 277 -17.25 1.30 -3.40
N HIS A 278 -16.36 0.83 -2.53
CA HIS A 278 -16.55 -0.36 -1.70
C HIS A 278 -17.73 -0.27 -0.73
N ASP A 279 -17.99 0.93 -0.19
CA ASP A 279 -19.08 1.13 0.77
C ASP A 279 -20.45 1.36 0.11
N SER A 280 -20.49 2.00 -1.07
CA SER A 280 -21.75 2.25 -1.82
C SER A 280 -22.05 1.21 -2.89
N SER A 281 -21.07 0.37 -3.23
CA SER A 281 -21.15 -0.63 -4.32
C SER A 281 -21.36 -0.01 -5.71
N GLU A 282 -20.90 1.22 -5.89
CA GLU A 282 -21.01 1.94 -7.14
C GLU A 282 -19.79 1.66 -8.03
N TRP A 283 -20.06 1.43 -9.31
CA TRP A 283 -19.07 1.26 -10.35
C TRP A 283 -18.95 2.51 -11.19
N PHE A 284 -17.72 2.91 -11.47
CA PHE A 284 -17.38 4.04 -12.33
C PHE A 284 -16.33 3.57 -13.32
N LEU A 285 -16.69 3.35 -14.58
CA LEU A 285 -15.81 2.81 -15.60
C LEU A 285 -15.65 3.82 -16.74
N ASP A 286 -14.44 4.27 -16.99
CA ASP A 286 -14.08 5.15 -18.10
C ASP A 286 -14.24 4.39 -19.43
N ALA A 287 -15.42 4.42 -20.03
CA ALA A 287 -15.75 3.62 -21.20
C ALA A 287 -15.12 4.16 -22.48
N ASN A 288 -14.93 5.47 -22.59
CA ASN A 288 -14.32 6.11 -23.74
C ASN A 288 -12.77 6.08 -23.70
N GLY A 289 -12.18 5.85 -22.51
CA GLY A 289 -10.74 5.70 -22.33
C GLY A 289 -9.96 7.01 -22.39
N ASN A 290 -10.60 8.13 -22.08
CA ASN A 290 -9.94 9.44 -22.13
C ASN A 290 -9.28 9.83 -20.80
N GLY A 291 -9.44 9.01 -19.75
CA GLY A 291 -8.90 9.27 -18.42
C GLY A 291 -9.64 10.37 -17.66
N ILE A 292 -10.84 10.75 -18.09
CA ILE A 292 -11.69 11.77 -17.48
C ILE A 292 -13.05 11.16 -17.20
N TRP A 293 -13.65 11.47 -16.07
CA TRP A 293 -15.01 11.09 -15.81
C TRP A 293 -15.99 12.03 -16.52
N ASP A 294 -16.66 11.54 -17.54
CA ASP A 294 -17.63 12.30 -18.35
C ASP A 294 -19.09 12.09 -17.91
N GLY A 295 -19.29 11.32 -16.84
CA GLY A 295 -20.61 10.99 -16.29
C GLY A 295 -21.32 9.84 -16.99
N CYS A 296 -22.33 9.29 -16.34
CA CYS A 296 -23.04 8.06 -16.72
C CYS A 296 -23.73 8.06 -18.10
N LYS A 297 -23.68 9.13 -18.84
CA LYS A 297 -24.18 9.20 -20.25
C LYS A 297 -23.12 8.86 -21.27
N VAL A 298 -21.86 8.99 -20.91
CA VAL A 298 -20.67 8.76 -21.75
C VAL A 298 -19.93 7.54 -21.22
N ASP A 299 -19.73 7.51 -19.91
CA ASP A 299 -19.07 6.44 -19.19
C ASP A 299 -20.08 5.46 -18.58
N ILE A 300 -19.60 4.34 -18.04
CA ILE A 300 -20.46 3.33 -17.43
C ILE A 300 -20.53 3.56 -15.92
N CYS A 301 -21.76 3.67 -15.41
CA CYS A 301 -22.04 3.64 -13.97
C CYS A 301 -22.99 2.48 -13.67
N SER A 302 -22.77 1.82 -12.56
CA SER A 302 -23.74 0.88 -12.02
C SER A 302 -23.84 1.01 -10.50
N GLN A 303 -25.06 1.01 -9.99
CA GLN A 303 -25.38 0.88 -8.56
C GLN A 303 -26.15 -0.42 -8.29
N SER A 304 -26.25 -1.27 -9.30
CA SER A 304 -27.11 -2.45 -9.31
C SER A 304 -26.32 -3.76 -9.31
N PHE A 305 -24.98 -3.70 -9.32
CA PHE A 305 -24.16 -4.90 -9.38
C PHE A 305 -23.21 -4.97 -8.16
N GLY A 306 -23.70 -5.52 -7.07
CA GLY A 306 -22.98 -5.70 -5.84
C GLY A 306 -23.72 -5.16 -4.62
N VAL A 307 -23.10 -5.35 -3.47
CA VAL A 307 -23.47 -4.75 -2.18
C VAL A 307 -22.19 -4.34 -1.45
N ALA A 308 -22.32 -3.52 -0.43
CA ALA A 308 -21.18 -3.09 0.39
C ALA A 308 -20.33 -4.29 0.86
N LYS A 309 -19.00 -4.13 0.76
CA LYS A 309 -17.96 -5.14 1.10
C LYS A 309 -17.85 -6.32 0.12
N ASP A 310 -18.54 -6.30 -1.02
CA ASP A 310 -18.20 -7.19 -2.13
C ASP A 310 -16.83 -6.81 -2.70
N LEU A 311 -16.06 -7.78 -3.17
CA LEU A 311 -14.75 -7.56 -3.79
C LEU A 311 -14.90 -7.55 -5.31
N PRO A 312 -14.55 -6.45 -5.99
CA PRO A 312 -14.74 -6.33 -7.43
C PRO A 312 -13.70 -7.13 -8.22
N LEU A 313 -14.11 -7.62 -9.38
CA LEU A 313 -13.26 -8.26 -10.38
C LEU A 313 -13.68 -7.85 -11.79
N VAL A 314 -12.77 -8.08 -12.71
CA VAL A 314 -12.97 -7.83 -14.14
C VAL A 314 -12.51 -9.02 -14.95
N GLY A 315 -13.20 -9.33 -16.04
CA GLY A 315 -12.76 -10.39 -16.94
C GLY A 315 -13.71 -10.66 -18.10
N LYS A 316 -13.23 -11.45 -19.05
CA LYS A 316 -14.01 -11.96 -20.19
C LYS A 316 -14.70 -13.26 -19.79
N TRP A 317 -15.89 -13.18 -19.20
CA TRP A 317 -16.60 -14.34 -18.66
C TRP A 317 -17.16 -15.28 -19.72
N LYS A 318 -17.26 -14.80 -20.96
CA LYS A 318 -17.59 -15.56 -22.16
C LYS A 318 -16.72 -15.09 -23.33
N LYS A 319 -16.79 -15.76 -24.45
CA LYS A 319 -16.11 -15.32 -25.67
C LYS A 319 -16.75 -14.02 -26.17
N ALA A 320 -16.16 -12.91 -25.80
CA ALA A 320 -16.53 -11.54 -26.15
C ALA A 320 -15.25 -10.71 -26.31
N ASN A 321 -15.38 -9.54 -26.91
CA ASN A 321 -14.22 -8.65 -27.04
C ASN A 321 -14.05 -7.80 -25.78
N GLU A 322 -15.15 -7.38 -25.16
CA GLU A 322 -15.19 -6.55 -23.97
C GLU A 322 -14.96 -7.35 -22.67
N ASP A 323 -14.29 -6.73 -21.72
CA ASP A 323 -14.24 -7.14 -20.34
C ASP A 323 -15.54 -6.74 -19.61
N ARG A 324 -15.89 -7.49 -18.57
CA ARG A 324 -17.12 -7.31 -17.80
C ARG A 324 -16.84 -7.35 -16.32
N ILE A 325 -17.71 -6.70 -15.57
CA ILE A 325 -17.62 -6.66 -14.12
C ILE A 325 -18.04 -8.00 -13.49
N ALA A 326 -17.52 -8.21 -12.30
CA ALA A 326 -17.93 -9.28 -11.40
C ALA A 326 -17.66 -8.86 -9.96
N ILE A 327 -18.29 -9.53 -9.03
CA ILE A 327 -17.97 -9.41 -7.60
C ILE A 327 -17.75 -10.78 -6.99
N PHE A 328 -16.92 -10.81 -5.97
CA PHE A 328 -16.88 -11.90 -5.02
C PHE A 328 -17.50 -11.42 -3.70
N ARG A 329 -18.44 -12.18 -3.17
CA ARG A 329 -19.10 -11.91 -1.89
C ARG A 329 -18.56 -12.84 -0.81
N PRO A 330 -17.65 -12.34 0.05
CA PRO A 330 -17.03 -13.19 1.07
C PRO A 330 -18.03 -13.80 2.05
N SER A 331 -19.10 -13.08 2.38
CA SER A 331 -20.13 -13.56 3.32
C SER A 331 -20.93 -14.77 2.82
N GLU A 332 -20.96 -14.99 1.50
CA GLU A 332 -21.66 -16.09 0.85
C GLU A 332 -20.67 -17.09 0.22
N ASN A 333 -19.37 -16.79 0.20
CA ASN A 333 -18.35 -17.53 -0.57
C ASN A 333 -18.77 -17.69 -2.05
N LYS A 334 -19.21 -16.61 -2.68
CA LYS A 334 -19.84 -16.68 -3.99
C LYS A 334 -19.37 -15.57 -4.92
N TRP A 335 -19.00 -15.93 -6.15
CA TRP A 335 -18.81 -14.98 -7.22
C TRP A 335 -20.16 -14.67 -7.87
N HIS A 336 -20.30 -13.45 -8.36
CA HIS A 336 -21.39 -13.06 -9.24
C HIS A 336 -20.75 -12.42 -10.48
N LEU A 337 -20.93 -13.07 -11.63
CA LEU A 337 -20.33 -12.64 -12.89
C LEU A 337 -21.42 -11.98 -13.76
N ASP A 338 -21.24 -10.73 -14.16
CA ASP A 338 -22.10 -10.10 -15.15
C ASP A 338 -21.94 -10.81 -16.50
N PHE A 339 -22.70 -11.88 -16.70
CA PHE A 339 -22.52 -12.76 -17.83
C PHE A 339 -23.17 -12.22 -19.11
N ASN A 340 -24.17 -11.39 -18.99
CA ASN A 340 -24.87 -10.75 -20.12
C ASN A 340 -24.36 -9.35 -20.46
N GLY A 341 -23.64 -8.66 -19.55
CA GLY A 341 -23.05 -7.33 -19.77
C GLY A 341 -24.07 -6.22 -19.66
N ASN A 342 -24.92 -6.28 -18.65
CA ASN A 342 -25.91 -5.23 -18.42
C ASN A 342 -25.70 -4.49 -17.09
N GLU A 343 -24.58 -4.73 -16.42
CA GLU A 343 -24.13 -4.13 -15.16
C GLU A 343 -25.21 -4.17 -14.05
N THR A 344 -26.13 -5.11 -14.14
CA THR A 344 -27.20 -5.31 -13.17
C THR A 344 -27.17 -6.74 -12.65
N LEU A 345 -27.06 -6.90 -11.33
CA LEU A 345 -27.02 -8.22 -10.71
C LEU A 345 -28.36 -8.91 -10.85
N GLN A 346 -28.36 -10.05 -11.52
CA GLN A 346 -29.56 -10.85 -11.80
C GLN A 346 -29.41 -12.24 -11.14
N SER A 347 -30.40 -13.10 -11.40
CA SER A 347 -30.37 -14.45 -10.87
C SER A 347 -29.21 -15.26 -11.46
N CYS A 348 -28.69 -16.25 -10.73
CA CYS A 348 -27.62 -17.14 -11.18
C CYS A 348 -27.95 -17.99 -12.43
N LYS A 349 -29.20 -17.90 -12.94
CA LYS A 349 -29.59 -18.47 -14.25
C LYS A 349 -29.16 -17.58 -15.40
N ILE A 350 -29.16 -16.27 -15.21
CA ILE A 350 -28.75 -15.25 -16.18
C ILE A 350 -27.27 -14.93 -15.98
N ASP A 351 -26.94 -14.37 -14.84
CA ASP A 351 -25.57 -14.24 -14.38
C ASP A 351 -25.04 -15.60 -13.89
N LYS A 352 -23.75 -15.72 -13.65
CA LYS A 352 -23.17 -16.95 -13.13
C LYS A 352 -22.68 -16.72 -11.72
N CYS A 353 -22.99 -17.65 -10.83
CA CYS A 353 -22.67 -17.55 -9.42
C CYS A 353 -21.86 -18.78 -8.95
N PRO A 354 -20.62 -18.94 -9.39
CA PRO A 354 -19.77 -20.03 -8.93
C PRO A 354 -19.35 -19.88 -7.46
N GLU A 355 -18.96 -21.01 -6.88
CA GLU A 355 -18.43 -21.11 -5.52
C GLU A 355 -17.17 -21.97 -5.50
N PHE A 356 -16.21 -21.57 -4.65
CA PHE A 356 -15.00 -22.39 -4.43
C PHE A 356 -15.05 -22.95 -3.00
N SER A 357 -15.12 -24.25 -2.88
CA SER A 357 -15.15 -24.94 -1.56
C SER A 357 -13.86 -24.77 -0.74
N ILE A 358 -12.80 -24.24 -1.34
CA ILE A 358 -11.50 -24.04 -0.70
C ILE A 358 -11.34 -22.63 -0.08
N PHE A 359 -12.31 -21.75 -0.28
CA PHE A 359 -12.25 -20.38 0.24
C PHE A 359 -12.07 -20.34 1.75
N GLU A 360 -11.16 -19.52 2.22
CA GLU A 360 -10.96 -19.15 3.62
C GLU A 360 -11.10 -17.63 3.79
N ALA A 361 -11.48 -17.20 4.99
CA ALA A 361 -11.58 -15.78 5.29
C ALA A 361 -10.23 -15.07 5.09
N GLY A 362 -10.22 -13.98 4.34
CA GLY A 362 -9.02 -13.25 3.95
C GLY A 362 -8.42 -13.65 2.60
N ASP A 363 -8.94 -14.69 1.94
CA ASP A 363 -8.55 -15.00 0.57
C ASP A 363 -8.97 -13.85 -0.36
N VAL A 364 -8.10 -13.52 -1.33
CA VAL A 364 -8.32 -12.46 -2.32
C VAL A 364 -8.70 -13.10 -3.65
N PRO A 365 -9.87 -12.75 -4.22
CA PRO A 365 -10.28 -13.26 -5.51
C PRO A 365 -9.43 -12.67 -6.64
N VAL A 366 -9.13 -13.50 -7.64
CA VAL A 366 -8.38 -13.12 -8.83
C VAL A 366 -9.03 -13.69 -10.08
N SER A 367 -8.75 -13.09 -11.23
CA SER A 367 -9.25 -13.53 -12.54
C SER A 367 -8.14 -13.47 -13.58
N GLY A 368 -8.15 -14.38 -14.54
CA GLY A 368 -7.18 -14.38 -15.64
C GLY A 368 -7.48 -15.49 -16.64
N ASP A 369 -6.93 -15.38 -17.84
CA ASP A 369 -6.99 -16.48 -18.83
C ASP A 369 -5.80 -17.43 -18.64
N TRP A 370 -5.93 -18.38 -17.72
CA TRP A 370 -4.89 -19.39 -17.42
C TRP A 370 -4.64 -20.37 -18.57
N THR A 371 -5.44 -20.28 -19.64
CA THR A 371 -5.47 -21.28 -20.72
C THR A 371 -5.20 -20.69 -22.11
N GLY A 372 -5.10 -19.35 -22.25
CA GLY A 372 -4.87 -18.67 -23.51
C GLY A 372 -6.01 -18.79 -24.53
N ARG A 373 -7.25 -18.93 -24.06
CA ARG A 373 -8.43 -19.13 -24.93
C ARG A 373 -9.31 -17.88 -25.09
N GLY A 374 -8.89 -16.76 -24.53
CA GLY A 374 -9.60 -15.51 -24.55
C GLY A 374 -10.84 -15.48 -23.64
N ILE A 375 -10.85 -16.29 -22.60
CA ILE A 375 -11.92 -16.33 -21.59
C ILE A 375 -11.26 -16.38 -20.20
N SER A 376 -11.62 -15.43 -19.35
CA SER A 376 -11.12 -15.38 -17.98
C SER A 376 -11.73 -16.50 -17.14
N GLN A 377 -10.90 -17.10 -16.31
CA GLN A 377 -11.26 -18.03 -15.26
C GLN A 377 -11.04 -17.38 -13.90
N LEU A 378 -11.57 -18.00 -12.87
CA LEU A 378 -11.50 -17.52 -11.49
C LEU A 378 -10.33 -18.15 -10.72
N GLY A 379 -9.88 -17.47 -9.70
CA GLY A 379 -8.88 -17.98 -8.78
C GLY A 379 -8.96 -17.28 -7.42
N LEU A 380 -8.19 -17.78 -6.48
CA LEU A 380 -7.99 -17.22 -5.15
C LEU A 380 -6.49 -17.13 -4.87
N PHE A 381 -6.10 -16.05 -4.24
CA PHE A 381 -4.81 -15.90 -3.57
C PHE A 381 -5.04 -15.91 -2.08
N ARG A 382 -4.24 -16.66 -1.34
CA ARG A 382 -4.25 -16.74 0.12
C ARG A 382 -3.09 -15.95 0.71
N PRO A 383 -3.30 -14.71 1.18
CA PRO A 383 -2.20 -13.86 1.66
C PRO A 383 -1.46 -14.44 2.86
N SER A 384 -2.14 -15.26 3.69
CA SER A 384 -1.54 -15.85 4.89
C SER A 384 -0.42 -16.85 4.57
N THR A 385 -0.49 -17.53 3.42
CA THR A 385 0.46 -18.58 3.02
C THR A 385 1.19 -18.31 1.71
N GLY A 386 0.70 -17.34 0.89
CA GLY A 386 1.20 -17.10 -0.46
C GLY A 386 0.74 -18.14 -1.48
N GLU A 387 -0.30 -18.91 -1.17
CA GLU A 387 -0.85 -19.94 -2.06
C GLU A 387 -1.84 -19.35 -3.06
N TRP A 388 -1.87 -19.97 -4.24
CA TRP A 388 -2.84 -19.63 -5.30
C TRP A 388 -3.62 -20.85 -5.71
N PHE A 389 -4.90 -20.66 -5.98
CA PHE A 389 -5.85 -21.68 -6.39
C PHE A 389 -6.57 -21.21 -7.66
N LEU A 390 -6.19 -21.70 -8.84
CA LEU A 390 -6.66 -21.21 -10.13
C LEU A 390 -7.51 -22.27 -10.85
N ASP A 391 -8.79 -21.95 -11.18
CA ASP A 391 -9.66 -22.85 -11.98
C ASP A 391 -9.17 -22.93 -13.43
N ARG A 392 -8.55 -24.00 -13.79
CA ARG A 392 -8.08 -24.24 -15.17
C ARG A 392 -9.13 -24.90 -16.07
N ARG A 393 -10.16 -25.47 -15.50
CA ARG A 393 -11.10 -26.33 -16.22
C ARG A 393 -12.28 -25.62 -16.87
N LYS A 394 -12.48 -24.34 -16.65
CA LYS A 394 -13.62 -23.56 -17.15
C LYS A 394 -14.99 -24.02 -16.64
N ASN A 395 -15.04 -24.84 -15.61
CA ASN A 395 -16.29 -25.23 -14.98
C ASN A 395 -16.75 -24.23 -13.93
N ARG A 396 -15.96 -23.16 -13.71
CA ARG A 396 -16.19 -22.11 -12.72
C ARG A 396 -16.36 -22.67 -11.30
N GLY A 397 -15.60 -23.71 -11.00
CA GLY A 397 -15.66 -24.37 -9.69
C GLY A 397 -14.32 -25.03 -9.38
N TRP A 398 -13.93 -24.95 -8.13
CA TRP A 398 -12.72 -25.60 -7.65
C TRP A 398 -12.90 -27.12 -7.55
N ASN A 399 -11.98 -27.87 -8.08
CA ASN A 399 -12.02 -29.33 -8.05
C ASN A 399 -10.92 -29.94 -7.16
N SER A 400 -9.68 -29.61 -7.42
CA SER A 400 -8.51 -30.02 -6.61
C SER A 400 -7.22 -29.66 -7.33
N CYS A 401 -6.10 -29.61 -6.62
CA CYS A 401 -4.77 -29.39 -7.21
C CYS A 401 -4.33 -30.44 -8.26
N LYS A 402 -5.04 -31.57 -8.37
CA LYS A 402 -4.80 -32.56 -9.43
C LYS A 402 -5.47 -32.18 -10.76
N LYS A 403 -6.48 -31.35 -10.70
CA LYS A 403 -7.32 -30.99 -11.84
C LYS A 403 -7.19 -29.51 -12.22
N ASP A 404 -6.98 -28.68 -11.25
CA ASP A 404 -6.80 -27.25 -11.35
C ASP A 404 -5.36 -26.89 -10.96
N VAL A 405 -4.99 -25.62 -10.95
CA VAL A 405 -3.63 -25.18 -10.63
C VAL A 405 -3.54 -24.77 -9.17
N CYS A 406 -2.61 -25.36 -8.44
CA CYS A 406 -2.19 -24.90 -7.12
C CYS A 406 -0.74 -24.45 -7.20
N ILE A 407 -0.50 -23.24 -6.71
CA ILE A 407 0.84 -22.71 -6.51
C ILE A 407 1.06 -22.61 -5.01
N SER A 408 2.09 -23.25 -4.50
CA SER A 408 2.29 -23.44 -3.06
C SER A 408 2.90 -22.22 -2.35
N SER A 409 3.60 -21.37 -3.08
CA SER A 409 4.17 -20.13 -2.49
C SER A 409 4.71 -19.20 -3.58
N PHE A 410 3.87 -18.30 -4.07
CA PHE A 410 4.32 -17.16 -4.87
C PHE A 410 3.76 -15.90 -4.22
N GLY A 411 4.59 -15.21 -3.46
CA GLY A 411 4.23 -14.13 -2.57
C GLY A 411 4.35 -14.49 -1.09
N LYS A 412 4.08 -13.53 -0.24
CA LYS A 412 4.10 -13.67 1.23
C LYS A 412 3.01 -12.82 1.86
N SER A 413 2.83 -12.95 3.15
CA SER A 413 1.86 -12.14 3.90
C SER A 413 2.06 -10.64 3.68
N GLY A 414 0.96 -9.94 3.36
CA GLY A 414 0.94 -8.51 3.04
C GLY A 414 1.19 -8.16 1.58
N ASP A 415 1.54 -9.12 0.71
CA ASP A 415 1.62 -8.90 -0.72
C ASP A 415 0.21 -8.83 -1.34
N LEU A 416 0.03 -7.98 -2.36
CA LEU A 416 -1.20 -7.85 -3.15
C LEU A 416 -1.07 -8.69 -4.43
N PRO A 417 -2.04 -9.58 -4.71
CA PRO A 417 -1.99 -10.43 -5.89
C PRO A 417 -2.30 -9.65 -7.17
N LEU A 418 -1.65 -10.03 -8.26
CA LEU A 418 -1.96 -9.59 -9.61
C LEU A 418 -1.86 -10.76 -10.60
N THR A 419 -2.48 -10.54 -11.74
CA THR A 419 -2.47 -11.49 -12.83
C THR A 419 -2.32 -10.74 -14.13
N GLY A 420 -1.50 -11.24 -15.02
CA GLY A 420 -1.25 -10.59 -16.31
C GLY A 420 -0.57 -11.51 -17.32
N ASP A 421 -0.67 -11.13 -18.57
CA ASP A 421 0.06 -11.74 -19.69
C ASP A 421 1.43 -11.05 -19.84
N TRP A 422 2.37 -11.42 -18.99
CA TRP A 422 3.67 -10.77 -18.88
C TRP A 422 4.57 -10.93 -20.12
N ASP A 423 4.31 -11.89 -20.97
CA ASP A 423 5.13 -12.22 -22.12
C ASP A 423 4.40 -12.12 -23.46
N GLY A 424 3.15 -11.65 -23.48
CA GLY A 424 2.36 -11.48 -24.68
C GLY A 424 1.93 -12.78 -25.36
N THR A 425 1.86 -13.89 -24.59
CA THR A 425 1.40 -15.18 -25.10
C THR A 425 -0.12 -15.35 -25.10
N GLY A 426 -0.84 -14.41 -24.47
CA GLY A 426 -2.28 -14.49 -24.24
C GLY A 426 -2.65 -15.37 -23.05
N ILE A 427 -1.67 -15.81 -22.26
CA ILE A 427 -1.87 -16.62 -21.05
C ILE A 427 -1.56 -15.77 -19.82
N SER A 428 -2.55 -15.57 -18.97
CA SER A 428 -2.36 -14.87 -17.71
C SER A 428 -1.52 -15.71 -16.74
N LYS A 429 -0.59 -15.08 -16.05
CA LYS A 429 0.29 -15.65 -15.05
C LYS A 429 0.17 -14.85 -13.76
N VAL A 430 0.68 -15.40 -12.67
CA VAL A 430 0.61 -14.77 -11.35
C VAL A 430 1.70 -13.72 -11.16
N GLY A 431 1.44 -12.79 -10.27
CA GLY A 431 2.39 -11.80 -9.78
C GLY A 431 1.95 -11.28 -8.42
N VAL A 432 2.85 -10.63 -7.73
CA VAL A 432 2.53 -9.92 -6.49
C VAL A 432 3.21 -8.56 -6.45
N PHE A 433 2.51 -7.60 -5.88
CA PHE A 433 3.05 -6.31 -5.47
C PHE A 433 3.21 -6.29 -3.96
N ARG A 434 4.34 -5.80 -3.49
CA ARG A 434 4.64 -5.65 -2.08
C ARG A 434 4.52 -4.18 -1.66
N PRO A 435 3.43 -3.76 -1.05
CA PRO A 435 3.19 -2.35 -0.74
C PRO A 435 4.22 -1.75 0.21
N SER A 436 4.80 -2.55 1.10
CA SER A 436 5.78 -2.08 2.09
C SER A 436 7.11 -1.62 1.49
N THR A 437 7.47 -2.14 0.31
CA THR A 437 8.75 -1.86 -0.37
C THR A 437 8.57 -1.39 -1.81
N SER A 438 7.33 -1.36 -2.31
CA SER A 438 6.98 -1.04 -3.71
C SER A 438 7.69 -1.95 -4.72
N GLU A 439 7.81 -3.23 -4.36
CA GLU A 439 8.44 -4.26 -5.21
C GLU A 439 7.38 -5.10 -5.91
N TRP A 440 7.66 -5.43 -7.16
CA TRP A 440 6.83 -6.32 -7.97
C TRP A 440 7.60 -7.60 -8.26
N PHE A 441 6.91 -8.71 -8.18
CA PHE A 441 7.41 -10.04 -8.48
C PHE A 441 6.45 -10.68 -9.48
N LEU A 442 6.91 -10.98 -10.71
CA LEU A 442 6.07 -11.46 -11.82
C LEU A 442 6.60 -12.81 -12.30
N ASP A 443 5.78 -13.82 -12.27
CA ASP A 443 6.10 -15.18 -12.78
C ASP A 443 6.12 -15.17 -14.31
N LEU A 444 7.28 -14.83 -14.92
CA LEU A 444 7.40 -14.71 -16.38
C LEU A 444 7.38 -16.05 -17.08
N ASN A 445 7.94 -17.08 -16.47
CA ASN A 445 8.01 -18.41 -17.08
C ASN A 445 6.73 -19.24 -16.84
N GLY A 446 5.81 -18.79 -15.98
CA GLY A 446 4.51 -19.42 -15.72
C GLY A 446 4.59 -20.73 -14.94
N ASN A 447 5.65 -20.94 -14.17
CA ASN A 447 5.84 -22.17 -13.41
C ASN A 447 5.32 -22.09 -11.96
N GLY A 448 4.85 -20.91 -11.54
CA GLY A 448 4.31 -20.65 -10.21
C GLY A 448 5.35 -20.62 -9.11
N LYS A 449 6.61 -20.36 -9.43
CA LYS A 449 7.71 -20.26 -8.48
C LYS A 449 8.51 -19.01 -8.75
N TRP A 450 9.06 -18.41 -7.71
CA TRP A 450 10.02 -17.35 -7.86
C TRP A 450 11.41 -17.94 -8.14
N ASP A 451 11.88 -17.81 -9.38
CA ASP A 451 13.20 -18.34 -9.83
C ASP A 451 14.29 -17.25 -9.84
N GLY A 452 13.98 -16.06 -9.32
CA GLY A 452 14.90 -14.93 -9.23
C GLY A 452 14.85 -13.99 -10.44
N PRO A 453 15.46 -12.79 -10.32
CA PRO A 453 15.27 -11.69 -11.28
C PRO A 453 15.91 -11.90 -12.65
N THR A 454 16.64 -12.99 -12.84
CA THR A 454 17.22 -13.39 -14.15
C THR A 454 16.26 -14.25 -14.98
N VAL A 455 15.24 -14.81 -14.36
CA VAL A 455 14.25 -15.70 -14.98
C VAL A 455 12.87 -15.06 -14.92
N ASP A 456 12.52 -14.47 -13.79
CA ASP A 456 11.25 -13.83 -13.52
C ASP A 456 11.35 -12.30 -13.51
N GLY A 457 10.21 -11.62 -13.53
CA GLY A 457 10.16 -10.17 -13.51
C GLY A 457 10.31 -9.64 -12.07
N TYR A 458 11.32 -8.83 -11.85
CA TYR A 458 11.50 -8.07 -10.62
C TYR A 458 11.56 -6.58 -10.93
N ILE A 459 10.68 -5.80 -10.29
CA ILE A 459 10.66 -4.35 -10.46
C ILE A 459 10.68 -3.73 -9.08
N ALA A 460 11.57 -2.76 -8.87
CA ALA A 460 11.67 -2.00 -7.64
C ALA A 460 11.43 -0.51 -7.91
N GLY A 461 10.69 0.14 -7.02
CA GLY A 461 10.52 1.60 -7.07
C GLY A 461 9.46 2.10 -8.04
N TYR A 462 8.62 1.23 -8.62
CA TYR A 462 7.42 1.67 -9.33
C TYR A 462 6.23 1.68 -8.35
N GLY A 463 5.79 2.89 -7.98
CA GLY A 463 4.82 3.11 -6.90
C GLY A 463 5.47 3.49 -5.57
N GLN A 464 4.66 3.59 -4.54
CA GLN A 464 5.06 3.88 -3.16
C GLN A 464 4.22 3.09 -2.16
N ALA A 465 4.59 3.16 -0.89
CA ALA A 465 3.81 2.52 0.17
C ALA A 465 2.36 3.02 0.19
N GLY A 466 1.40 2.09 0.20
CA GLY A 466 -0.03 2.38 0.16
C GLY A 466 -0.64 2.49 -1.25
N ASP A 467 0.17 2.47 -2.31
CA ASP A 467 -0.35 2.37 -3.68
C ASP A 467 -0.95 0.98 -3.93
N MET A 468 -1.97 0.91 -4.78
CA MET A 468 -2.62 -0.32 -5.24
C MET A 468 -2.17 -0.66 -6.65
N PRO A 469 -1.71 -1.88 -6.92
CA PRO A 469 -1.21 -2.27 -8.22
C PRO A 469 -2.34 -2.52 -9.22
N ILE A 470 -2.09 -2.18 -10.47
CA ILE A 470 -2.96 -2.47 -11.62
C ILE A 470 -2.14 -2.97 -12.79
N VAL A 471 -2.78 -3.70 -13.69
CA VAL A 471 -2.13 -4.35 -14.84
C VAL A 471 -3.02 -4.23 -16.06
N GLY A 472 -2.48 -3.78 -17.19
CA GLY A 472 -3.26 -3.61 -18.39
C GLY A 472 -2.46 -3.34 -19.67
N LYS A 473 -3.20 -3.15 -20.74
CA LYS A 473 -2.68 -2.81 -22.10
C LYS A 473 -3.08 -1.38 -22.45
N TRP A 474 -2.43 -0.40 -21.86
CA TRP A 474 -2.61 1.01 -22.12
C TRP A 474 -1.68 1.54 -23.18
#